data_8142b19b21ad1a23239420917e16a797
#
_entry.id   8142b19b21ad1a23239420917e16a797
#
_cell.length_a   1.000
_cell.length_b   1.000
_cell.length_c   1.000
_cell.angle_alpha   90.00
_cell.angle_beta   90.00
_cell.angle_gamma   90.00
#
_symmetry.space_group_name_H-M   'P 1'
#
loop_
_entity.id
_entity.type
_entity.pdbx_description
1 polymer ?
#
loop_
_entity_poly.entity_id
_entity_poly.type
_entity_poly.pdbx_seq_one_letter_code
_entity_poly.pdbx_strand_id
1 'polypeptide(L)'
;MNYERLIDEETWAFIKKTGECYPDDAVDLTIEQQREVYNAMAAEFRAARPDSVSCEDRLVGAVPVRIYTAGEPSCTVMFCHGGGFVVGGLDSHDDVCAELCAQTGYRVVAVDYRLSPEHLHPAAFEDAWAVCQWISASFDGDLVLAGDSAGANLCAAVAHHARGRLTGLVGQVLIYGAFGGDIDEGSYLEHAQAPMLTRDDLLFYGDIRRPDGAGDVPDPTMAPLSDSDFAGLPATVLVTADCDPVRDDSRHYRDKILAAGGKAHWINEPGLVHGYLRARHSVGRARDSFERISVAVEALGQGLWPYE
;
A
#
# COMPACT_ATOMS: atom_id res chain seq x y z
N MET A 1 5.07 24.79 0.89
CA MET A 1 6.35 24.05 0.75
C MET A 1 7.04 24.44 -0.57
N ASN A 2 8.38 24.41 -0.67
CA ASN A 2 9.07 24.66 -1.95
C ASN A 2 9.56 23.33 -2.54
N TYR A 3 8.70 22.68 -3.32
CA TYR A 3 8.97 21.38 -3.93
C TYR A 3 10.09 21.40 -4.98
N GLU A 4 10.37 22.55 -5.63
CA GLU A 4 11.46 22.66 -6.60
C GLU A 4 12.84 22.41 -5.99
N ARG A 5 12.97 22.57 -4.66
CA ARG A 5 14.21 22.31 -3.92
C ARG A 5 14.30 20.92 -3.32
N LEU A 6 13.17 20.28 -3.10
CA LEU A 6 13.07 18.97 -2.45
C LEU A 6 13.10 17.83 -3.46
N ILE A 7 12.40 18.02 -4.57
CA ILE A 7 12.20 17.03 -5.62
C ILE A 7 13.28 17.20 -6.69
N ASP A 8 13.94 16.12 -7.07
CA ASP A 8 14.96 16.12 -8.11
C ASP A 8 14.36 16.05 -9.54
N GLU A 9 15.23 16.22 -10.54
CA GLU A 9 14.83 16.28 -11.95
C GLU A 9 14.17 14.96 -12.41
N GLU A 10 14.66 13.80 -11.95
CA GLU A 10 14.08 12.49 -12.32
C GLU A 10 12.67 12.35 -11.77
N THR A 11 12.46 12.73 -10.51
CA THR A 11 11.15 12.69 -9.88
C THR A 11 10.19 13.71 -10.52
N TRP A 12 10.66 14.90 -10.89
CA TRP A 12 9.84 15.87 -11.64
C TRP A 12 9.45 15.35 -13.03
N ALA A 13 10.36 14.65 -13.72
CA ALA A 13 10.04 14.01 -15.01
C ALA A 13 8.96 12.94 -14.86
N PHE A 14 9.00 12.15 -13.79
CA PHE A 14 7.95 11.19 -13.45
C PHE A 14 6.61 11.88 -13.18
N ILE A 15 6.58 12.93 -12.34
CA ILE A 15 5.36 13.70 -12.04
C ILE A 15 4.75 14.25 -13.33
N LYS A 16 5.57 14.86 -14.19
CA LYS A 16 5.13 15.42 -15.48
C LYS A 16 4.54 14.33 -16.38
N LYS A 17 5.27 13.22 -16.55
CA LYS A 17 4.81 12.08 -17.37
C LYS A 17 3.47 11.52 -16.85
N THR A 18 3.32 11.42 -15.53
CA THR A 18 2.05 11.00 -14.92
C THR A 18 0.93 11.98 -15.23
N GLY A 19 1.18 13.29 -15.09
CA GLY A 19 0.19 14.33 -15.42
C GLY A 19 -0.24 14.31 -16.88
N GLU A 20 0.66 14.01 -17.82
CA GLU A 20 0.36 13.88 -19.24
C GLU A 20 -0.61 12.71 -19.57
N CYS A 21 -0.76 11.73 -18.66
CA CYS A 21 -1.73 10.65 -18.82
C CYS A 21 -3.17 11.05 -18.43
N TYR A 22 -3.34 12.17 -17.73
CA TYR A 22 -4.64 12.66 -17.29
C TYR A 22 -5.13 13.78 -18.20
N PRO A 23 -6.41 13.78 -18.62
CA PRO A 23 -6.99 14.87 -19.40
C PRO A 23 -7.13 16.13 -18.52
N ASP A 24 -7.23 17.31 -19.18
CA ASP A 24 -7.36 18.60 -18.49
C ASP A 24 -8.63 18.70 -17.62
N ASP A 25 -9.69 17.93 -17.98
CA ASP A 25 -10.96 17.83 -17.26
C ASP A 25 -11.05 16.61 -16.33
N ALA A 26 -9.91 16.10 -15.87
CA ALA A 26 -9.85 14.88 -15.04
C ALA A 26 -10.74 14.92 -13.79
N VAL A 27 -11.02 16.12 -13.25
CA VAL A 27 -11.91 16.31 -12.08
C VAL A 27 -13.39 16.06 -12.40
N ASP A 28 -13.78 16.13 -13.67
CA ASP A 28 -15.17 15.92 -14.11
C ASP A 28 -15.42 14.47 -14.59
N LEU A 29 -14.41 13.62 -14.55
CA LEU A 29 -14.51 12.22 -14.98
C LEU A 29 -15.43 11.41 -14.07
N THR A 30 -16.23 10.54 -14.68
CA THR A 30 -16.95 9.49 -13.92
C THR A 30 -15.94 8.52 -13.27
N ILE A 31 -16.36 7.79 -12.25
CA ILE A 31 -15.50 6.78 -11.60
C ILE A 31 -14.98 5.74 -12.60
N GLU A 32 -15.81 5.30 -13.53
CA GLU A 32 -15.40 4.37 -14.58
C GLU A 32 -14.29 4.96 -15.47
N GLN A 33 -14.43 6.20 -15.89
CA GLN A 33 -13.41 6.93 -16.66
C GLN A 33 -12.13 7.16 -15.86
N GLN A 34 -12.24 7.48 -14.56
CA GLN A 34 -11.07 7.59 -13.67
C GLN A 34 -10.29 6.25 -13.60
N ARG A 35 -10.99 5.12 -13.54
CA ARG A 35 -10.37 3.78 -13.56
C ARG A 35 -9.67 3.50 -14.90
N GLU A 36 -10.31 3.86 -16.02
CA GLU A 36 -9.69 3.71 -17.35
C GLU A 36 -8.42 4.54 -17.47
N VAL A 37 -8.46 5.82 -17.08
CA VAL A 37 -7.28 6.72 -17.10
C VAL A 37 -6.18 6.20 -16.17
N TYR A 38 -6.52 5.77 -14.95
CA TYR A 38 -5.56 5.23 -14.00
C TYR A 38 -4.89 3.95 -14.54
N ASN A 39 -5.65 3.04 -15.14
CA ASN A 39 -5.12 1.82 -15.72
C ASN A 39 -4.21 2.10 -16.92
N ALA A 40 -4.60 3.05 -17.78
CA ALA A 40 -3.77 3.50 -18.90
C ALA A 40 -2.46 4.13 -18.40
N MET A 41 -2.54 5.01 -17.41
CA MET A 41 -1.36 5.62 -16.76
C MET A 41 -0.45 4.55 -16.15
N ALA A 42 -1.01 3.58 -15.41
CA ALA A 42 -0.22 2.49 -14.84
C ALA A 42 0.50 1.66 -15.90
N ALA A 43 -0.15 1.42 -17.07
CA ALA A 43 0.44 0.70 -18.18
C ALA A 43 1.65 1.42 -18.80
N GLU A 44 1.71 2.76 -18.78
CA GLU A 44 2.85 3.58 -19.27
C GLU A 44 4.14 3.39 -18.44
N PHE A 45 4.01 2.97 -17.19
CA PHE A 45 5.14 2.75 -16.28
C PHE A 45 5.44 1.27 -16.05
N ARG A 46 4.57 0.37 -16.52
CA ARG A 46 4.69 -1.06 -16.27
C ARG A 46 5.89 -1.68 -16.97
N ALA A 47 6.72 -2.37 -16.19
CA ALA A 47 7.80 -3.20 -16.71
C ALA A 47 7.31 -4.60 -17.11
N ALA A 48 8.09 -5.30 -17.94
CA ALA A 48 7.84 -6.70 -18.22
C ALA A 48 8.08 -7.54 -16.96
N ARG A 49 7.26 -8.57 -16.76
CA ARG A 49 7.48 -9.53 -15.67
C ARG A 49 8.82 -10.23 -15.85
N PRO A 50 9.57 -10.47 -14.76
CA PRO A 50 10.77 -11.31 -14.83
C PRO A 50 10.46 -12.72 -15.34
N ASP A 51 11.28 -13.26 -16.24
CA ASP A 51 11.08 -14.61 -16.84
C ASP A 51 11.05 -15.75 -15.81
N SER A 52 11.62 -15.53 -14.63
CA SER A 52 11.64 -16.49 -13.53
C SER A 52 10.31 -16.59 -12.78
N VAL A 53 9.34 -15.69 -13.04
CA VAL A 53 8.09 -15.60 -12.29
C VAL A 53 6.95 -16.17 -13.11
N SER A 54 6.33 -17.22 -12.60
CA SER A 54 5.04 -17.70 -13.09
C SER A 54 3.89 -16.92 -12.43
N CYS A 55 2.78 -16.80 -13.14
CA CYS A 55 1.62 -16.03 -12.71
C CYS A 55 0.33 -16.77 -13.03
N GLU A 56 -0.60 -16.85 -12.08
CA GLU A 56 -1.93 -17.41 -12.26
C GLU A 56 -3.00 -16.57 -11.56
N ASP A 57 -4.15 -16.43 -12.21
CA ASP A 57 -5.31 -15.77 -11.63
C ASP A 57 -6.25 -16.81 -11.01
N ARG A 58 -6.77 -16.52 -9.81
CA ARG A 58 -7.69 -17.37 -9.06
C ARG A 58 -8.81 -16.58 -8.42
N LEU A 59 -9.83 -17.30 -7.96
CA LEU A 59 -10.87 -16.78 -7.07
C LEU A 59 -10.71 -17.38 -5.67
N VAL A 60 -10.70 -16.52 -4.66
CA VAL A 60 -10.80 -16.87 -3.24
C VAL A 60 -12.20 -16.50 -2.78
N GLY A 61 -13.11 -17.48 -2.74
CA GLY A 61 -14.53 -17.17 -2.67
C GLY A 61 -14.97 -16.37 -3.90
N ALA A 62 -15.36 -15.10 -3.68
CA ALA A 62 -15.70 -14.16 -4.76
C ALA A 62 -14.58 -13.15 -5.07
N VAL A 63 -13.47 -13.18 -4.34
CA VAL A 63 -12.38 -12.20 -4.47
C VAL A 63 -11.36 -12.68 -5.50
N PRO A 64 -11.14 -11.96 -6.62
CA PRO A 64 -10.07 -12.29 -7.55
C PRO A 64 -8.70 -12.06 -6.89
N VAL A 65 -7.76 -12.94 -7.16
CA VAL A 65 -6.37 -12.82 -6.74
C VAL A 65 -5.44 -13.20 -7.88
N ARG A 66 -4.26 -12.61 -7.91
CA ARG A 66 -3.17 -13.02 -8.81
C ARG A 66 -2.01 -13.52 -7.99
N ILE A 67 -1.55 -14.73 -8.30
CA ILE A 67 -0.50 -15.43 -7.58
C ILE A 67 0.75 -15.45 -8.43
N TYR A 68 1.82 -14.89 -7.89
CA TYR A 68 3.16 -14.90 -8.50
C TYR A 68 4.05 -15.88 -7.74
N THR A 69 4.78 -16.70 -8.47
CA THR A 69 5.64 -17.73 -7.87
C THR A 69 6.98 -17.81 -8.62
N ALA A 70 8.08 -17.81 -7.87
CA ALA A 70 9.43 -18.05 -8.34
C ALA A 70 10.07 -19.17 -7.50
N GLY A 71 10.41 -20.29 -8.13
CA GLY A 71 11.02 -21.44 -7.44
C GLY A 71 10.11 -22.08 -6.38
N GLU A 72 10.70 -22.42 -5.24
CA GLU A 72 10.05 -23.07 -4.07
C GLU A 72 9.89 -22.02 -2.94
N PRO A 73 8.78 -21.29 -2.87
CA PRO A 73 8.63 -20.20 -1.90
C PRO A 73 8.49 -20.71 -0.47
N SER A 74 9.29 -20.15 0.44
CA SER A 74 9.26 -20.46 1.87
C SER A 74 8.32 -19.56 2.68
N CYS A 75 7.87 -18.46 2.08
CA CYS A 75 6.98 -17.47 2.67
C CYS A 75 5.97 -16.99 1.63
N THR A 76 4.84 -16.48 2.09
CA THR A 76 3.84 -15.82 1.22
C THR A 76 3.70 -14.37 1.60
N VAL A 77 3.67 -13.48 0.60
CA VAL A 77 3.35 -12.07 0.75
C VAL A 77 1.93 -11.84 0.26
N MET A 78 1.04 -11.33 1.08
CA MET A 78 -0.23 -10.77 0.62
C MET A 78 -0.01 -9.32 0.24
N PHE A 79 -0.29 -8.96 -1.01
CA PHE A 79 -0.14 -7.60 -1.50
C PHE A 79 -1.50 -6.96 -1.79
N CYS A 80 -1.75 -5.80 -1.15
CA CYS A 80 -2.91 -4.97 -1.43
C CYS A 80 -2.45 -3.72 -2.18
N HIS A 81 -3.06 -3.44 -3.33
CA HIS A 81 -2.69 -2.32 -4.18
C HIS A 81 -3.21 -0.97 -3.67
N GLY A 82 -2.53 0.13 -4.05
CA GLY A 82 -2.99 1.50 -3.86
C GLY A 82 -4.08 1.92 -4.85
N GLY A 83 -4.57 3.15 -4.69
CA GLY A 83 -5.60 3.73 -5.57
C GLY A 83 -6.81 4.29 -4.83
N GLY A 84 -6.65 4.72 -3.57
CA GLY A 84 -7.68 5.42 -2.78
C GLY A 84 -8.96 4.62 -2.57
N PHE A 85 -8.93 3.29 -2.70
CA PHE A 85 -10.10 2.40 -2.69
C PHE A 85 -11.08 2.58 -3.86
N VAL A 86 -10.73 3.39 -4.86
CA VAL A 86 -11.60 3.78 -5.98
C VAL A 86 -11.06 3.25 -7.30
N VAL A 87 -9.74 3.24 -7.46
CA VAL A 87 -9.04 2.82 -8.67
C VAL A 87 -7.97 1.78 -8.35
N GLY A 88 -7.34 1.21 -9.36
CA GLY A 88 -6.34 0.16 -9.21
C GLY A 88 -6.93 -1.24 -9.33
N GLY A 89 -6.06 -2.24 -9.31
CA GLY A 89 -6.40 -3.65 -9.45
C GLY A 89 -5.16 -4.48 -9.75
N LEU A 90 -5.35 -5.73 -10.14
CA LEU A 90 -4.25 -6.67 -10.42
C LEU A 90 -3.28 -6.16 -11.49
N ASP A 91 -3.81 -5.51 -12.54
CA ASP A 91 -3.00 -5.07 -13.69
C ASP A 91 -2.18 -3.80 -13.39
N SER A 92 -2.65 -2.93 -12.49
CA SER A 92 -1.97 -1.68 -12.16
C SER A 92 -0.71 -1.87 -11.31
N HIS A 93 -0.61 -3.01 -10.61
CA HIS A 93 0.52 -3.35 -9.73
C HIS A 93 1.17 -4.69 -10.11
N ASP A 94 0.89 -5.18 -11.31
CA ASP A 94 1.36 -6.47 -11.81
C ASP A 94 2.88 -6.61 -11.76
N ASP A 95 3.60 -5.63 -12.28
CA ASP A 95 5.05 -5.62 -12.32
C ASP A 95 5.68 -5.44 -10.92
N VAL A 96 5.07 -4.63 -10.04
CA VAL A 96 5.53 -4.49 -8.66
C VAL A 96 5.48 -5.83 -7.94
N CYS A 97 4.35 -6.55 -8.05
CA CYS A 97 4.18 -7.86 -7.43
C CYS A 97 5.11 -8.91 -8.02
N ALA A 98 5.27 -8.92 -9.34
CA ALA A 98 6.17 -9.86 -10.02
C ALA A 98 7.64 -9.61 -9.65
N GLU A 99 8.08 -8.36 -9.61
CA GLU A 99 9.44 -8.02 -9.20
C GLU A 99 9.70 -8.32 -7.72
N LEU A 100 8.74 -8.02 -6.84
CA LEU A 100 8.84 -8.38 -5.43
C LEU A 100 8.98 -9.90 -5.26
N CYS A 101 8.19 -10.69 -6.01
CA CYS A 101 8.31 -12.15 -6.05
C CYS A 101 9.70 -12.60 -6.53
N ALA A 102 10.22 -12.00 -7.62
CA ALA A 102 11.53 -12.36 -8.17
C ALA A 102 12.68 -12.02 -7.23
N GLN A 103 12.62 -10.87 -6.54
CA GLN A 103 13.69 -10.39 -5.67
C GLN A 103 13.74 -11.14 -4.34
N THR A 104 12.57 -11.50 -3.79
CA THR A 104 12.49 -12.19 -2.49
C THR A 104 12.48 -13.72 -2.60
N GLY A 105 12.09 -14.26 -3.76
CA GLY A 105 11.79 -15.69 -3.92
C GLY A 105 10.51 -16.13 -3.19
N TYR A 106 9.75 -15.20 -2.63
CA TYR A 106 8.50 -15.50 -1.94
C TYR A 106 7.33 -15.56 -2.92
N ARG A 107 6.30 -16.33 -2.59
CA ARG A 107 5.01 -16.23 -3.28
C ARG A 107 4.40 -14.86 -2.99
N VAL A 108 3.90 -14.19 -4.01
CA VAL A 108 3.11 -12.97 -3.83
C VAL A 108 1.67 -13.23 -4.26
N VAL A 109 0.72 -12.91 -3.42
CA VAL A 109 -0.72 -12.98 -3.70
C VAL A 109 -1.27 -11.56 -3.72
N ALA A 110 -1.50 -11.02 -4.91
CA ALA A 110 -2.14 -9.72 -5.09
C ALA A 110 -3.66 -9.86 -4.96
N VAL A 111 -4.28 -8.94 -4.22
CA VAL A 111 -5.70 -8.95 -3.92
C VAL A 111 -6.43 -7.92 -4.76
N ASP A 112 -7.45 -8.34 -5.52
CA ASP A 112 -8.35 -7.45 -6.25
C ASP A 112 -9.60 -7.21 -5.39
N TYR A 113 -9.43 -6.40 -4.36
CA TYR A 113 -10.49 -6.10 -3.40
C TYR A 113 -11.55 -5.19 -4.00
N ARG A 114 -12.78 -5.29 -3.53
CA ARG A 114 -13.93 -4.49 -3.98
C ARG A 114 -13.69 -3.00 -3.77
N LEU A 115 -14.01 -2.21 -4.80
CA LEU A 115 -13.76 -0.76 -4.84
C LEU A 115 -15.04 0.04 -4.54
N SER A 116 -14.82 1.23 -4.02
CA SER A 116 -15.85 2.27 -3.83
C SER A 116 -16.05 3.05 -5.14
N PRO A 117 -17.22 3.66 -5.35
CA PRO A 117 -18.37 3.76 -4.45
C PRO A 117 -19.32 2.55 -4.50
N GLU A 118 -19.12 1.59 -5.42
CA GLU A 118 -20.04 0.46 -5.57
C GLU A 118 -20.07 -0.43 -4.34
N HIS A 119 -18.93 -0.50 -3.63
CA HIS A 119 -18.77 -1.27 -2.42
C HIS A 119 -18.12 -0.41 -1.33
N LEU A 120 -18.96 0.13 -0.47
CA LEU A 120 -18.51 0.96 0.66
C LEU A 120 -17.78 0.12 1.71
N HIS A 121 -17.06 0.78 2.62
CA HIS A 121 -16.50 0.12 3.79
C HIS A 121 -17.59 -0.66 4.54
N PRO A 122 -17.33 -1.91 5.01
CA PRO A 122 -16.04 -2.59 5.13
C PRO A 122 -15.67 -3.55 3.97
N ALA A 123 -16.29 -3.46 2.80
CA ALA A 123 -16.16 -4.46 1.74
C ALA A 123 -14.70 -4.78 1.36
N ALA A 124 -13.86 -3.77 1.13
CA ALA A 124 -12.44 -3.97 0.80
C ALA A 124 -11.67 -4.67 1.94
N PHE A 125 -11.97 -4.32 3.20
CA PHE A 125 -11.38 -4.98 4.35
C PHE A 125 -11.80 -6.44 4.46
N GLU A 126 -13.08 -6.75 4.26
CA GLU A 126 -13.60 -8.12 4.30
C GLU A 126 -12.93 -9.00 3.24
N ASP A 127 -12.72 -8.46 2.03
CA ASP A 127 -12.02 -9.17 0.94
C ASP A 127 -10.56 -9.45 1.30
N ALA A 128 -9.83 -8.43 1.76
CA ALA A 128 -8.44 -8.58 2.18
C ALA A 128 -8.30 -9.59 3.34
N TRP A 129 -9.20 -9.53 4.32
CA TRP A 129 -9.23 -10.48 5.43
C TRP A 129 -9.53 -11.91 4.98
N ALA A 130 -10.51 -12.10 4.08
CA ALA A 130 -10.83 -13.42 3.53
C ALA A 130 -9.65 -14.04 2.77
N VAL A 131 -8.93 -13.23 1.98
CA VAL A 131 -7.72 -13.69 1.27
C VAL A 131 -6.59 -14.00 2.26
N CYS A 132 -6.39 -13.18 3.30
CA CYS A 132 -5.41 -13.43 4.34
C CYS A 132 -5.64 -14.79 5.03
N GLN A 133 -6.88 -15.08 5.42
CA GLN A 133 -7.26 -16.37 6.00
C GLN A 133 -7.04 -17.55 5.02
N TRP A 134 -7.42 -17.36 3.75
CA TRP A 134 -7.20 -18.36 2.73
C TRP A 134 -5.71 -18.67 2.50
N ILE A 135 -4.86 -17.66 2.45
CA ILE A 135 -3.40 -17.83 2.34
C ILE A 135 -2.88 -18.69 3.48
N SER A 136 -3.22 -18.33 4.72
CA SER A 136 -2.79 -19.08 5.92
C SER A 136 -3.28 -20.52 5.95
N ALA A 137 -4.42 -20.81 5.33
CA ALA A 137 -4.96 -22.18 5.25
C ALA A 137 -4.46 -23.00 4.05
N SER A 138 -3.96 -22.32 3.00
CA SER A 138 -3.65 -22.96 1.72
C SER A 138 -2.17 -23.15 1.45
N PHE A 139 -1.32 -22.38 2.12
CA PHE A 139 0.11 -22.42 1.91
C PHE A 139 0.85 -22.62 3.22
N ASP A 140 1.87 -23.48 3.18
CA ASP A 140 2.80 -23.62 4.30
C ASP A 140 3.74 -22.41 4.36
N GLY A 141 4.28 -22.15 5.57
CA GLY A 141 5.23 -21.07 5.83
C GLY A 141 4.60 -19.83 6.43
N ASP A 142 5.43 -18.82 6.60
CA ASP A 142 5.05 -17.57 7.21
C ASP A 142 4.35 -16.63 6.21
N LEU A 143 3.62 -15.65 6.73
CA LEU A 143 2.90 -14.63 5.98
C LEU A 143 3.45 -13.24 6.31
N VAL A 144 3.71 -12.46 5.27
CA VAL A 144 4.01 -11.02 5.35
C VAL A 144 2.92 -10.25 4.61
N LEU A 145 2.44 -9.16 5.20
CA LEU A 145 1.54 -8.24 4.51
C LEU A 145 2.36 -7.13 3.87
N ALA A 146 2.06 -6.78 2.64
CA ALA A 146 2.64 -5.64 1.96
C ALA A 146 1.57 -4.90 1.16
N GLY A 147 1.71 -3.59 1.07
CA GLY A 147 0.78 -2.79 0.28
C GLY A 147 1.18 -1.33 0.26
N ASP A 148 0.64 -0.62 -0.71
CA ASP A 148 0.92 0.79 -0.90
C ASP A 148 -0.34 1.64 -0.77
N SER A 149 -0.24 2.84 -0.20
CA SER A 149 -1.34 3.81 -0.06
C SER A 149 -2.58 3.18 0.62
N ALA A 150 -3.72 3.14 -0.05
CA ALA A 150 -4.94 2.46 0.40
C ALA A 150 -4.69 0.97 0.73
N GLY A 151 -3.82 0.29 -0.01
CA GLY A 151 -3.43 -1.09 0.26
C GLY A 151 -2.62 -1.24 1.54
N ALA A 152 -1.77 -0.28 1.86
CA ALA A 152 -1.07 -0.25 3.16
C ALA A 152 -2.06 -0.07 4.33
N ASN A 153 -3.10 0.75 4.16
CA ASN A 153 -4.19 0.85 5.14
C ASN A 153 -4.88 -0.50 5.35
N LEU A 154 -5.24 -1.21 4.26
CA LEU A 154 -5.84 -2.54 4.35
C LEU A 154 -4.94 -3.55 5.07
N CYS A 155 -3.65 -3.57 4.75
CA CYS A 155 -2.67 -4.43 5.42
C CYS A 155 -2.62 -4.14 6.92
N ALA A 156 -2.54 -2.87 7.34
CA ALA A 156 -2.57 -2.47 8.74
C ALA A 156 -3.87 -2.91 9.42
N ALA A 157 -5.03 -2.67 8.79
CA ALA A 157 -6.33 -3.08 9.31
C ALA A 157 -6.44 -4.60 9.49
N VAL A 158 -5.96 -5.38 8.50
CA VAL A 158 -5.87 -6.84 8.58
C VAL A 158 -4.94 -7.28 9.72
N ALA A 159 -3.77 -6.64 9.89
CA ALA A 159 -2.84 -6.96 10.97
C ALA A 159 -3.46 -6.73 12.36
N HIS A 160 -4.18 -5.61 12.55
CA HIS A 160 -4.91 -5.35 13.80
C HIS A 160 -5.97 -6.43 14.05
N HIS A 161 -6.73 -6.79 13.02
CA HIS A 161 -7.80 -7.78 13.16
C HIS A 161 -7.26 -9.22 13.34
N ALA A 162 -6.09 -9.55 12.78
CA ALA A 162 -5.50 -10.88 12.84
C ALA A 162 -5.00 -11.28 14.24
N ARG A 163 -4.76 -10.32 15.13
CA ARG A 163 -4.25 -10.59 16.48
C ARG A 163 -5.12 -11.58 17.24
N GLY A 164 -4.53 -12.69 17.67
CA GLY A 164 -5.22 -13.78 18.36
C GLY A 164 -6.19 -14.61 17.50
N ARG A 165 -6.29 -14.31 16.18
CA ARG A 165 -7.13 -15.04 15.23
C ARG A 165 -6.35 -15.80 14.16
N LEU A 166 -5.14 -15.35 13.86
CA LEU A 166 -4.28 -15.95 12.84
C LEU A 166 -2.88 -16.21 13.43
N THR A 167 -2.27 -17.31 13.04
CA THR A 167 -0.86 -17.62 13.34
C THR A 167 -0.03 -17.53 12.07
N GLY A 168 1.28 -17.31 12.20
CA GLY A 168 2.18 -17.25 11.05
C GLY A 168 2.22 -15.88 10.34
N LEU A 169 1.47 -14.88 10.80
CA LEU A 169 1.64 -13.50 10.36
C LEU A 169 2.84 -12.90 11.10
N VAL A 170 3.99 -12.82 10.41
CA VAL A 170 5.29 -12.47 11.04
C VAL A 170 5.71 -11.03 10.80
N GLY A 171 5.18 -10.38 9.75
CA GLY A 171 5.59 -9.02 9.40
C GLY A 171 4.60 -8.28 8.52
N GLN A 172 4.79 -6.96 8.44
CA GLN A 172 4.12 -6.10 7.46
C GLN A 172 5.05 -5.01 6.96
N VAL A 173 4.95 -4.69 5.65
CA VAL A 173 5.65 -3.58 5.00
C VAL A 173 4.61 -2.64 4.41
N LEU A 174 4.50 -1.45 4.99
CA LEU A 174 3.45 -0.47 4.70
C LEU A 174 4.06 0.72 3.97
N ILE A 175 3.67 0.92 2.70
CA ILE A 175 4.29 1.89 1.81
C ILE A 175 3.36 3.10 1.66
N TYR A 176 3.81 4.29 2.07
CA TYR A 176 3.09 5.57 2.07
C TYR A 176 1.58 5.46 2.38
N GLY A 177 1.25 4.71 3.44
CA GLY A 177 -0.14 4.46 3.82
C GLY A 177 -0.79 5.63 4.55
N ALA A 178 -2.10 5.81 4.32
CA ALA A 178 -2.96 6.68 5.11
C ALA A 178 -3.65 5.83 6.19
N PHE A 179 -3.34 6.07 7.47
CA PHE A 179 -3.85 5.23 8.57
C PHE A 179 -4.92 5.92 9.42
N GLY A 180 -5.40 7.09 9.00
CA GLY A 180 -6.44 7.84 9.69
C GLY A 180 -5.92 8.78 10.77
N GLY A 181 -4.81 9.45 10.50
CA GLY A 181 -4.29 10.56 11.28
C GLY A 181 -5.18 11.80 11.22
N ASP A 182 -4.85 12.79 12.05
CA ASP A 182 -5.57 14.06 12.06
C ASP A 182 -5.26 14.87 10.79
N ILE A 183 -6.26 15.06 9.95
CA ILE A 183 -6.13 15.71 8.65
C ILE A 183 -5.86 17.23 8.77
N ASP A 184 -6.04 17.80 9.96
CA ASP A 184 -5.82 19.21 10.26
C ASP A 184 -4.47 19.48 10.94
N GLU A 185 -3.55 18.49 10.94
CA GLU A 185 -2.24 18.61 11.59
C GLU A 185 -1.09 18.11 10.68
N GLY A 186 0.14 18.43 11.06
CA GLY A 186 1.39 17.87 10.56
C GLY A 186 1.52 17.90 9.04
N SER A 187 1.92 16.76 8.47
CA SER A 187 2.16 16.63 7.03
C SER A 187 0.92 16.87 6.17
N TYR A 188 -0.29 16.66 6.69
CA TYR A 188 -1.53 16.98 5.97
C TYR A 188 -1.64 18.47 5.64
N LEU A 189 -1.18 19.35 6.52
CA LEU A 189 -1.14 20.79 6.28
C LEU A 189 0.16 21.22 5.57
N GLU A 190 1.29 20.64 5.97
CA GLU A 190 2.60 20.95 5.39
C GLU A 190 2.65 20.62 3.90
N HIS A 191 2.08 19.49 3.51
CA HIS A 191 2.04 18.95 2.15
C HIS A 191 0.62 18.97 1.53
N ALA A 192 -0.26 19.87 1.99
CA ALA A 192 -1.64 19.95 1.51
C ALA A 192 -1.80 20.04 -0.01
N GLN A 193 -0.81 20.63 -0.69
CA GLN A 193 -0.74 20.82 -2.13
C GLN A 193 0.47 20.09 -2.73
N ALA A 194 0.80 18.90 -2.20
CA ALA A 194 1.90 18.12 -2.76
C ALA A 194 1.56 17.61 -4.17
N PRO A 195 2.57 17.47 -5.04
CA PRO A 195 2.37 16.78 -6.31
C PRO A 195 1.89 15.34 -6.08
N MET A 196 1.08 14.82 -6.98
CA MET A 196 0.55 13.45 -7.03
C MET A 196 -0.56 13.12 -6.03
N LEU A 197 -0.58 13.72 -4.85
CA LEU A 197 -1.65 13.57 -3.85
C LEU A 197 -1.78 14.84 -3.04
N THR A 198 -2.98 15.40 -3.02
CA THR A 198 -3.33 16.57 -2.20
C THR A 198 -4.15 16.18 -0.98
N ARG A 199 -4.27 17.11 -0.03
CA ARG A 199 -5.19 16.96 1.10
C ARG A 199 -6.65 16.81 0.65
N ASP A 200 -7.04 17.54 -0.39
CA ASP A 200 -8.40 17.50 -0.92
C ASP A 200 -8.72 16.13 -1.56
N ASP A 201 -7.75 15.50 -2.23
CA ASP A 201 -7.88 14.12 -2.70
C ASP A 201 -8.12 13.14 -1.55
N LEU A 202 -7.43 13.33 -0.41
CA LEU A 202 -7.60 12.47 0.76
C LEU A 202 -8.98 12.63 1.40
N LEU A 203 -9.53 13.84 1.44
CA LEU A 203 -10.92 14.09 1.86
C LEU A 203 -11.89 13.36 0.95
N PHE A 204 -11.74 13.49 -0.37
CA PHE A 204 -12.56 12.79 -1.35
C PHE A 204 -12.52 11.26 -1.17
N TYR A 205 -11.32 10.67 -1.05
CA TYR A 205 -11.16 9.22 -0.85
C TYR A 205 -11.71 8.75 0.50
N GLY A 206 -11.65 9.58 1.54
CA GLY A 206 -12.24 9.30 2.83
C GLY A 206 -13.77 9.25 2.78
N ASP A 207 -14.37 10.23 2.10
CA ASP A 207 -15.83 10.38 2.02
C ASP A 207 -16.45 9.32 1.09
N ILE A 208 -15.89 9.09 -0.10
CA ILE A 208 -16.48 8.20 -1.11
C ILE A 208 -16.58 6.73 -0.67
N ARG A 209 -15.77 6.29 0.30
CA ARG A 209 -15.80 4.92 0.84
C ARG A 209 -16.63 4.77 2.13
N ARG A 210 -17.06 5.89 2.72
CA ARG A 210 -17.75 5.90 4.00
C ARG A 210 -19.22 5.51 3.82
N PRO A 211 -19.77 4.57 4.62
CA PRO A 211 -21.19 4.27 4.61
C PRO A 211 -22.05 5.46 5.07
N ASP A 212 -23.21 5.64 4.46
CA ASP A 212 -24.18 6.65 4.88
C ASP A 212 -24.55 6.47 6.35
N GLY A 213 -24.51 7.56 7.10
CA GLY A 213 -24.84 7.55 8.53
C GLY A 213 -23.79 6.90 9.43
N ALA A 214 -22.61 6.55 8.91
CA ALA A 214 -21.47 6.19 9.73
C ALA A 214 -21.11 7.39 10.60
N GLY A 215 -21.32 7.28 11.91
CA GLY A 215 -20.95 8.31 12.89
C GLY A 215 -19.43 8.40 13.05
N ASP A 216 -18.99 9.32 13.89
CA ASP A 216 -17.56 9.51 14.23
C ASP A 216 -17.04 8.43 15.20
N VAL A 217 -17.58 7.22 15.12
CA VAL A 217 -17.09 6.11 15.95
C VAL A 217 -15.77 5.60 15.35
N PRO A 218 -14.69 5.53 16.14
CA PRO A 218 -13.44 4.96 15.67
C PRO A 218 -13.62 3.55 15.14
N ASP A 219 -13.19 3.31 13.91
CA ASP A 219 -13.20 2.00 13.28
C ASP A 219 -11.79 1.65 12.81
N PRO A 220 -11.05 0.79 13.55
CA PRO A 220 -9.70 0.39 13.17
C PRO A 220 -9.60 -0.37 11.85
N THR A 221 -10.72 -0.92 11.35
CA THR A 221 -10.73 -1.56 10.02
C THR A 221 -10.79 -0.56 8.88
N MET A 222 -11.17 0.68 9.18
CA MET A 222 -11.14 1.81 8.26
C MET A 222 -9.95 2.73 8.49
N ALA A 223 -9.63 3.00 9.76
CA ALA A 223 -8.60 3.93 10.22
C ALA A 223 -7.74 3.27 11.31
N PRO A 224 -6.71 2.49 10.97
CA PRO A 224 -5.91 1.73 11.93
C PRO A 224 -5.31 2.53 13.09
N LEU A 225 -5.00 3.82 12.88
CA LEU A 225 -4.55 4.72 13.96
C LEU A 225 -5.58 4.97 15.03
N SER A 226 -6.87 4.71 14.77
CA SER A 226 -7.96 4.85 15.74
C SER A 226 -8.03 3.69 16.75
N ASP A 227 -7.29 2.59 16.53
CA ASP A 227 -7.23 1.50 17.52
C ASP A 227 -6.57 1.97 18.81
N SER A 228 -7.12 1.55 19.92
CA SER A 228 -6.57 1.81 21.26
C SER A 228 -5.49 0.82 21.68
N ASP A 229 -5.36 -0.33 20.99
CA ASP A 229 -4.41 -1.38 21.31
C ASP A 229 -3.49 -1.66 20.11
N PHE A 230 -2.18 -1.46 20.32
CA PHE A 230 -1.11 -1.74 19.35
C PHE A 230 -0.22 -2.91 19.79
N ALA A 231 -0.54 -3.57 20.92
CA ALA A 231 0.22 -4.72 21.38
C ALA A 231 0.01 -5.93 20.47
N GLY A 232 1.07 -6.73 20.29
CA GLY A 232 0.99 -7.98 19.52
C GLY A 232 0.84 -7.81 18.00
N LEU A 233 1.01 -6.60 17.48
CA LEU A 233 1.13 -6.40 16.01
C LEU A 233 2.41 -7.06 15.49
N PRO A 234 2.42 -7.56 14.24
CA PRO A 234 3.61 -8.12 13.63
C PRO A 234 4.72 -7.07 13.49
N ALA A 235 5.96 -7.51 13.33
CA ALA A 235 7.07 -6.60 13.07
C ALA A 235 6.77 -5.74 11.82
N THR A 236 6.90 -4.42 11.95
CA THR A 236 6.35 -3.46 10.98
C THR A 236 7.44 -2.56 10.41
N VAL A 237 7.58 -2.53 9.08
CA VAL A 237 8.39 -1.55 8.38
C VAL A 237 7.47 -0.59 7.63
N LEU A 238 7.63 0.71 7.89
CA LEU A 238 6.86 1.76 7.24
C LEU A 238 7.80 2.58 6.35
N VAL A 239 7.42 2.73 5.08
CA VAL A 239 8.20 3.50 4.10
C VAL A 239 7.32 4.62 3.58
N THR A 240 7.78 5.86 3.70
CA THR A 240 7.01 7.04 3.28
C THR A 240 7.73 7.85 2.22
N ALA A 241 6.96 8.53 1.39
CA ALA A 241 7.47 9.62 0.58
C ALA A 241 7.61 10.89 1.45
N ASP A 242 8.68 11.64 1.26
CA ASP A 242 8.94 12.87 2.03
C ASP A 242 7.95 13.99 1.70
N CYS A 243 7.63 14.13 0.40
CA CYS A 243 6.69 15.13 -0.11
C CYS A 243 5.26 14.55 -0.21
N ASP A 244 4.66 14.20 0.93
CA ASP A 244 3.40 13.47 0.98
C ASP A 244 2.55 13.90 2.19
N PRO A 245 1.27 14.26 2.00
CA PRO A 245 0.40 14.62 3.11
C PRO A 245 0.18 13.50 4.13
N VAL A 246 0.29 12.21 3.75
CA VAL A 246 0.12 11.07 4.67
C VAL A 246 1.41 10.62 5.36
N ARG A 247 2.52 11.33 5.17
CA ARG A 247 3.84 10.96 5.71
C ARG A 247 3.81 10.71 7.22
N ASP A 248 3.19 11.61 7.97
CA ASP A 248 3.21 11.58 9.44
C ASP A 248 2.36 10.45 10.03
N ASP A 249 1.38 9.92 9.28
CA ASP A 249 0.60 8.73 9.71
C ASP A 249 1.52 7.54 10.00
N SER A 250 2.49 7.29 9.12
CA SER A 250 3.46 6.22 9.32
C SER A 250 4.33 6.43 10.55
N ARG A 251 4.75 7.66 10.81
CA ARG A 251 5.51 8.01 12.02
C ARG A 251 4.67 7.76 13.28
N HIS A 252 3.42 8.21 13.29
CA HIS A 252 2.51 8.00 14.42
C HIS A 252 2.18 6.53 14.64
N TYR A 253 1.99 5.77 13.56
CA TYR A 253 1.74 4.33 13.62
C TYR A 253 2.94 3.57 14.21
N ARG A 254 4.17 3.90 13.77
CA ARG A 254 5.40 3.36 14.37
C ARG A 254 5.47 3.67 15.86
N ASP A 255 5.25 4.92 16.25
CA ASP A 255 5.38 5.35 17.64
C ASP A 255 4.41 4.62 18.57
N LYS A 256 3.17 4.37 18.12
CA LYS A 256 2.19 3.58 18.87
C LYS A 256 2.62 2.11 19.01
N ILE A 257 3.17 1.47 17.96
CA ILE A 257 3.69 0.10 18.05
C ILE A 257 4.84 0.03 19.05
N LEU A 258 5.80 0.95 18.97
CA LEU A 258 6.95 0.99 19.89
C LEU A 258 6.51 1.23 21.34
N ALA A 259 5.56 2.13 21.57
CA ALA A 259 4.98 2.37 22.89
C ALA A 259 4.27 1.14 23.47
N ALA A 260 3.72 0.28 22.62
CA ALA A 260 3.11 -0.99 23.00
C ALA A 260 4.11 -2.15 23.13
N GLY A 261 5.42 -1.89 23.01
CA GLY A 261 6.49 -2.89 23.12
C GLY A 261 6.69 -3.75 21.87
N GLY A 262 6.09 -3.37 20.73
CA GLY A 262 6.27 -4.03 19.44
C GLY A 262 7.54 -3.58 18.70
N LYS A 263 7.73 -4.12 17.50
CA LYS A 263 8.86 -3.79 16.60
C LYS A 263 8.34 -2.97 15.42
N ALA A 264 8.82 -1.75 15.27
CA ALA A 264 8.50 -0.90 14.13
C ALA A 264 9.68 -0.04 13.70
N HIS A 265 9.89 0.08 12.39
CA HIS A 265 10.90 0.95 11.80
C HIS A 265 10.26 1.83 10.72
N TRP A 266 10.64 3.12 10.69
CA TRP A 266 10.14 4.08 9.72
C TRP A 266 11.26 4.63 8.86
N ILE A 267 11.08 4.55 7.56
CA ILE A 267 11.99 5.06 6.54
C ILE A 267 11.24 6.19 5.81
N ASN A 268 11.75 7.41 5.90
CA ASN A 268 11.26 8.53 5.10
C ASN A 268 12.17 8.71 3.88
N GLU A 269 11.62 8.62 2.67
CA GLU A 269 12.36 8.67 1.40
C GLU A 269 12.47 10.11 0.90
N PRO A 270 13.65 10.75 1.02
CA PRO A 270 13.80 12.17 0.74
C PRO A 270 13.44 12.54 -0.70
N GLY A 271 12.60 13.57 -0.86
CA GLY A 271 12.23 14.15 -2.15
C GLY A 271 11.36 13.25 -3.04
N LEU A 272 10.92 12.09 -2.56
CA LEU A 272 9.92 11.29 -3.25
C LEU A 272 8.51 11.79 -2.96
N VAL A 273 7.57 11.45 -3.85
CA VAL A 273 6.15 11.84 -3.80
C VAL A 273 5.26 10.62 -3.69
N HIS A 274 4.00 10.80 -3.31
CA HIS A 274 3.04 9.70 -3.26
C HIS A 274 2.97 8.91 -4.58
N GLY A 275 2.88 7.58 -4.50
CA GLY A 275 2.78 6.73 -5.69
C GLY A 275 4.11 6.51 -6.45
N TYR A 276 5.25 6.85 -5.86
CA TYR A 276 6.57 6.73 -6.49
C TYR A 276 7.00 5.31 -6.86
N LEU A 277 6.34 4.28 -6.36
CA LEU A 277 6.66 2.89 -6.74
C LEU A 277 6.64 2.65 -8.24
N ARG A 278 5.78 3.35 -8.98
CA ARG A 278 5.73 3.28 -10.45
C ARG A 278 6.98 3.85 -11.10
N ALA A 279 7.68 4.76 -10.41
CA ALA A 279 8.88 5.42 -10.91
C ALA A 279 10.18 4.59 -10.73
N ARG A 280 10.14 3.41 -10.10
CA ARG A 280 11.32 2.61 -9.72
C ARG A 280 12.26 2.26 -10.88
N HIS A 281 11.79 2.31 -12.16
CA HIS A 281 12.60 2.10 -13.35
C HIS A 281 13.14 3.38 -13.97
N SER A 282 12.66 4.55 -13.56
CA SER A 282 13.02 5.84 -14.14
C SER A 282 13.60 6.84 -13.15
N VAL A 283 13.43 6.62 -11.85
CA VAL A 283 13.91 7.48 -10.76
C VAL A 283 14.83 6.66 -9.86
N GLY A 284 16.09 7.09 -9.72
CA GLY A 284 17.10 6.37 -8.93
C GLY A 284 16.68 6.18 -7.48
N ARG A 285 16.17 7.23 -6.82
CA ARG A 285 15.71 7.16 -5.42
C ARG A 285 14.53 6.20 -5.24
N ALA A 286 13.61 6.12 -6.21
CA ALA A 286 12.48 5.20 -6.17
C ALA A 286 12.93 3.75 -6.32
N ARG A 287 13.95 3.49 -7.17
CA ARG A 287 14.58 2.17 -7.30
C ARG A 287 15.24 1.76 -5.98
N ASP A 288 16.06 2.63 -5.41
CA ASP A 288 16.74 2.36 -4.14
C ASP A 288 15.75 2.11 -2.99
N SER A 289 14.62 2.83 -3.00
CA SER A 289 13.52 2.59 -2.06
C SER A 289 12.87 1.22 -2.27
N PHE A 290 12.61 0.83 -3.52
CA PHE A 290 12.02 -0.48 -3.81
C PHE A 290 12.96 -1.64 -3.42
N GLU A 291 14.27 -1.48 -3.57
CA GLU A 291 15.27 -2.43 -3.06
C GLU A 291 15.18 -2.56 -1.53
N ARG A 292 15.08 -1.44 -0.79
CA ARG A 292 14.88 -1.45 0.68
C ARG A 292 13.57 -2.12 1.08
N ILE A 293 12.49 -1.89 0.33
CA ILE A 293 11.19 -2.53 0.54
C ILE A 293 11.32 -4.05 0.37
N SER A 294 11.96 -4.51 -0.70
CA SER A 294 12.17 -5.93 -0.98
C SER A 294 13.02 -6.60 0.10
N VAL A 295 14.10 -5.95 0.52
CA VAL A 295 14.96 -6.43 1.64
C VAL A 295 14.17 -6.51 2.95
N ALA A 296 13.30 -5.53 3.23
CA ALA A 296 12.45 -5.55 4.42
C ALA A 296 11.46 -6.72 4.38
N VAL A 297 10.80 -6.96 3.24
CA VAL A 297 9.89 -8.10 3.04
C VAL A 297 10.63 -9.42 3.23
N GLU A 298 11.82 -9.57 2.62
CA GLU A 298 12.63 -10.77 2.73
C GLU A 298 13.06 -11.03 4.17
N ALA A 299 13.59 -10.01 4.86
CA ALA A 299 14.03 -10.13 6.26
C ALA A 299 12.87 -10.54 7.19
N LEU A 300 11.70 -9.91 7.04
CA LEU A 300 10.53 -10.24 7.86
C LEU A 300 10.06 -11.68 7.60
N GLY A 301 10.02 -12.14 6.35
CA GLY A 301 9.65 -13.51 6.02
C GLY A 301 10.64 -14.56 6.50
N GLN A 302 11.89 -14.17 6.79
CA GLN A 302 12.91 -15.01 7.44
C GLN A 302 12.86 -14.91 8.99
N GLY A 303 11.93 -14.14 9.55
CA GLY A 303 11.85 -13.87 10.99
C GLY A 303 12.99 -12.98 11.51
N LEU A 304 13.69 -12.27 10.64
CA LEU A 304 14.79 -11.38 10.96
C LEU A 304 14.30 -9.95 11.20
N TRP A 305 14.96 -9.26 12.12
CA TRP A 305 14.74 -7.83 12.38
C TRP A 305 16.06 -7.08 12.21
N PRO A 306 16.32 -6.48 11.04
CA PRO A 306 17.61 -5.84 10.77
C PRO A 306 17.71 -4.39 11.29
N TYR A 307 16.69 -3.90 11.96
CA TYR A 307 16.63 -2.52 12.45
C TYR A 307 16.87 -2.48 13.95
N GLU A 308 17.74 -1.53 14.39
CA GLU A 308 18.02 -1.27 15.80
C GLU A 308 16.94 -0.42 16.49
#